data_77f634a5d690a40326dbb6ab76bb60e6
#
_entry.id   77f634a5d690a40326dbb6ab76bb60e6
#
_cell.length_a   1.000
_cell.length_b   1.000
_cell.length_c   1.000
_cell.angle_alpha   90.00
_cell.angle_beta   90.00
_cell.angle_gamma   90.00
#
_symmetry.space_group_name_H-M   'P 1'
#
loop_
_entity.id
_entity.type
_entity.pdbx_description
1 polymer ?
#
loop_
_entity_poly.entity_id
_entity_poly.type
_entity_poly.pdbx_seq_one_letter_code
_entity_poly.pdbx_strand_id
1 'polypeptide(L)'
;MKVRKLIDTCIAFPKSIKIMVYIGKLARYEAIWKGSPQDEIPTDLLKSQVSTWDLYTEIVKDRDCVGEVVGEKVEVELRIYLSGDDV
;
A
#
# COMPACT_ATOMS: atom_id res chain seq x y z
N MET A 1 -1.62 15.36 -5.87
CA MET A 1 -0.90 14.30 -6.63
C MET A 1 -1.88 13.16 -6.90
N LYS A 2 -1.86 12.66 -8.11
CA LYS A 2 -2.71 11.51 -8.46
C LYS A 2 -2.04 10.21 -8.06
N VAL A 3 -2.84 9.18 -7.82
CA VAL A 3 -2.35 7.84 -7.45
C VAL A 3 -1.32 7.33 -8.44
N ARG A 4 -1.55 7.52 -9.74
CA ARG A 4 -0.62 7.09 -10.78
C ARG A 4 0.79 7.68 -10.59
N LYS A 5 0.87 8.96 -10.28
CA LYS A 5 2.16 9.62 -10.07
C LYS A 5 2.89 9.07 -8.85
N LEU A 6 2.16 8.82 -7.78
CA LEU A 6 2.73 8.25 -6.57
C LEU A 6 3.28 6.86 -6.83
N ILE A 7 2.52 6.01 -7.52
CA ILE A 7 2.94 4.64 -7.83
C ILE A 7 4.15 4.65 -8.78
N ASP A 8 4.16 5.52 -9.77
CA ASP A 8 5.31 5.65 -10.68
C ASP A 8 6.59 6.05 -9.91
N THR A 9 6.44 6.86 -8.88
CA THR A 9 7.55 7.24 -8.01
C THR A 9 8.06 6.03 -7.21
N CYS A 10 7.21 5.04 -6.95
CA CYS A 10 7.55 3.85 -6.19
C CYS A 10 8.35 2.80 -6.98
N ILE A 11 8.73 3.07 -8.23
CA ILE A 11 9.53 2.15 -9.04
C ILE A 11 10.86 1.82 -8.35
N ALA A 12 11.38 2.73 -7.53
CA ALA A 12 12.63 2.51 -6.80
C ALA A 12 12.46 1.56 -5.62
N PHE A 13 11.23 1.25 -5.22
CA PHE A 13 10.98 0.33 -4.11
C PHE A 13 11.04 -1.13 -4.55
N PRO A 14 11.24 -2.07 -3.61
CA PRO A 14 11.24 -3.49 -3.93
C PRO A 14 9.93 -3.91 -4.60
N LYS A 15 10.05 -4.85 -5.54
CA LYS A 15 8.86 -5.40 -6.23
C LYS A 15 7.87 -6.06 -5.28
N SER A 16 8.33 -6.41 -4.09
CA SER A 16 7.51 -7.04 -3.06
C SER A 16 6.72 -6.03 -2.22
N ILE A 17 6.83 -4.74 -2.51
CA ILE A 17 6.07 -3.76 -1.75
C ILE A 17 4.57 -4.01 -1.92
N LYS A 18 3.85 -3.95 -0.80
CA LYS A 18 2.41 -4.06 -0.79
C LYS A 18 1.81 -2.67 -0.89
N ILE A 19 0.79 -2.52 -1.71
CA ILE A 19 0.08 -1.25 -1.86
C ILE A 19 -1.34 -1.42 -1.34
N MET A 20 -1.73 -0.53 -0.43
CA MET A 20 -3.08 -0.46 0.09
C MET A 20 -3.66 0.92 -0.22
N VAL A 21 -4.86 0.95 -0.77
CA VAL A 21 -5.57 2.20 -1.07
C VAL A 21 -6.81 2.28 -0.21
N TYR A 22 -6.93 3.38 0.51
CA TYR A 22 -8.04 3.65 1.41
C TYR A 22 -8.82 4.87 0.95
N ILE A 23 -10.10 4.88 1.22
CA ILE A 23 -10.94 6.06 1.02
C ILE A 23 -11.50 6.50 2.37
N GLY A 24 -11.50 7.81 2.62
CA GLY A 24 -12.08 8.37 3.83
C GLY A 24 -13.59 8.38 3.77
N LYS A 25 -14.22 7.81 4.79
CA LYS A 25 -15.68 7.82 4.92
C LYS A 25 -16.05 8.20 6.34
N LEU A 26 -16.71 9.32 6.52
CA LEU A 26 -17.13 9.82 7.82
C LEU A 26 -15.93 9.83 8.79
N ALA A 27 -15.96 9.02 9.83
CA ALA A 27 -14.91 9.01 10.85
C ALA A 27 -13.86 7.88 10.65
N ARG A 28 -13.82 7.25 9.48
CA ARG A 28 -12.93 6.11 9.27
C ARG A 28 -12.46 6.02 7.83
N TYR A 29 -11.42 5.22 7.60
CA TYR A 29 -10.96 4.86 6.28
C TYR A 29 -11.40 3.45 5.92
N GLU A 30 -11.75 3.25 4.66
CA GLU A 30 -12.13 1.95 4.15
C GLU A 30 -11.16 1.54 3.04
N ALA A 31 -10.61 0.33 3.12
CA ALA A 31 -9.72 -0.19 2.10
C ALA A 31 -10.54 -0.53 0.85
N ILE A 32 -10.14 0.03 -0.30
CA ILE A 32 -10.84 -0.18 -1.56
C ILE A 32 -10.00 -0.94 -2.58
N TRP A 33 -8.70 -1.04 -2.37
CA TRP A 33 -7.82 -1.79 -3.26
C TRP A 33 -6.58 -2.24 -2.51
N LYS A 34 -6.07 -3.40 -2.91
CA LYS A 34 -4.86 -3.98 -2.34
C LYS A 34 -4.14 -4.76 -3.43
N GLY A 35 -2.83 -4.63 -3.50
CA GLY A 35 -2.03 -5.36 -4.47
C GLY A 35 -0.57 -4.96 -4.43
N SER A 36 0.14 -5.23 -5.53
CA SER A 36 1.54 -4.86 -5.71
C SER A 36 1.68 -3.93 -6.91
N PRO A 37 2.86 -3.29 -7.08
CA PRO A 37 3.09 -2.43 -8.25
C PRO A 37 2.96 -3.14 -9.58
N GLN A 38 3.05 -4.47 -9.59
CA GLN A 38 2.95 -5.27 -10.81
C GLN A 38 1.51 -5.65 -11.14
N ASP A 39 0.59 -5.49 -10.20
CA ASP A 39 -0.81 -5.80 -10.42
C ASP A 39 -1.48 -4.71 -11.25
N GLU A 40 -2.49 -5.12 -12.02
CA GLU A 40 -3.28 -4.17 -12.78
C GLU A 40 -4.15 -3.34 -11.84
N ILE A 41 -3.97 -2.02 -11.91
CA ILE A 41 -4.71 -1.10 -11.08
C ILE A 41 -5.83 -0.46 -11.91
N PRO A 42 -7.06 -0.43 -11.39
CA PRO A 42 -8.17 0.20 -12.12
C PRO A 42 -7.84 1.64 -12.53
N THR A 43 -8.17 2.00 -13.76
CA THR A 43 -7.87 3.32 -14.32
C THR A 43 -8.48 4.44 -13.50
N ASP A 44 -9.70 4.26 -13.03
CA ASP A 44 -10.38 5.27 -12.21
C ASP A 44 -9.60 5.54 -10.92
N LEU A 45 -9.03 4.49 -10.34
CA LEU A 45 -8.21 4.61 -9.14
C LEU A 45 -6.93 5.37 -9.43
N LEU A 46 -6.28 5.08 -10.55
CA LEU A 46 -5.04 5.76 -10.96
C LEU A 46 -5.24 7.26 -11.16
N LYS A 47 -6.44 7.68 -11.55
CA LYS A 47 -6.79 9.08 -11.76
C LYS A 47 -7.22 9.79 -10.48
N SER A 48 -7.42 9.06 -9.39
CA SER A 48 -7.89 9.62 -8.14
C SER A 48 -6.83 10.51 -7.49
N GLN A 49 -7.29 11.54 -6.80
CA GLN A 49 -6.41 12.46 -6.10
C GLN A 49 -6.00 11.89 -4.74
N VAL A 50 -4.70 11.91 -4.47
CA VAL A 50 -4.16 11.45 -3.19
C VAL A 50 -4.32 12.57 -2.16
N SER A 51 -4.95 12.26 -1.04
CA SER A 51 -5.05 13.16 0.11
C SER A 51 -3.75 13.12 0.92
N THR A 52 -3.34 11.92 1.29
CA THR A 52 -2.08 11.70 1.99
C THR A 52 -1.61 10.27 1.75
N TRP A 53 -0.38 9.99 2.13
CA TRP A 53 0.17 8.63 2.03
C TRP A 53 1.25 8.45 3.09
N ASP A 54 1.53 7.19 3.43
CA ASP A 54 2.66 6.86 4.30
C ASP A 54 3.26 5.53 3.90
N LEU A 55 4.44 5.26 4.44
CA LEU A 55 5.12 3.97 4.31
C LEU A 55 5.15 3.31 5.67
N TYR A 56 4.65 2.09 5.71
CA TYR A 56 4.70 1.24 6.89
C TYR A 56 5.71 0.14 6.65
N THR A 57 6.60 -0.07 7.60
CA THR A 57 7.60 -1.14 7.52
C THR A 57 7.45 -2.05 8.72
N GLU A 58 7.59 -3.35 8.48
CA GLU A 58 7.49 -4.37 9.51
C GLU A 58 8.59 -5.40 9.31
N ILE A 59 9.22 -5.81 10.40
CA ILE A 59 10.17 -6.91 10.38
C ILE A 59 9.42 -8.18 10.69
N VAL A 60 9.41 -9.09 9.72
CA VAL A 60 8.77 -10.41 9.86
C VAL A 60 9.85 -11.44 10.10
N LYS A 61 9.70 -12.21 11.16
CA LYS A 61 10.65 -13.27 11.50
C LYS A 61 10.15 -14.57 10.91
N ASP A 62 10.97 -15.18 10.06
CA ASP A 62 10.69 -16.50 9.52
C ASP A 62 11.04 -17.55 10.57
N ARG A 63 10.11 -18.46 10.80
CA ARG A 63 10.30 -19.55 11.77
C ARG A 63 10.28 -20.89 11.05
N ASP A 64 11.09 -21.81 11.55
CA ASP A 64 11.05 -23.18 11.05
C ASP A 64 9.89 -23.97 11.68
N CYS A 65 9.81 -25.27 11.37
CA CYS A 65 8.71 -26.11 11.85
C CYS A 65 8.74 -26.37 13.36
N VAL A 66 9.86 -26.08 14.03
CA VAL A 66 9.96 -26.19 15.50
C VAL A 66 9.85 -24.82 16.18
N GLY A 67 9.60 -23.76 15.42
CA GLY A 67 9.36 -22.44 15.95
C GLY A 67 10.60 -21.58 16.17
N GLU A 68 11.78 -22.05 15.75
CA GLU A 68 13.00 -21.24 15.86
C GLU A 68 13.09 -20.24 14.73
N VAL A 69 13.60 -19.05 15.05
CA VAL A 69 13.80 -17.99 14.04
C VAL A 69 14.97 -18.38 13.15
N VAL A 70 14.69 -18.60 11.87
CA VAL A 70 15.71 -18.98 10.88
C VAL A 70 16.07 -17.82 9.95
N GLY A 71 15.36 -16.71 10.02
CA GLY A 71 15.65 -15.52 9.23
C GLY A 71 14.71 -14.38 9.55
N GLU A 72 15.02 -13.23 8.99
CA GLU A 72 14.19 -12.04 9.10
C GLU A 72 14.06 -11.41 7.71
N LYS A 73 12.88 -10.84 7.44
CA LYS A 73 12.66 -10.05 6.24
C LYS A 73 11.89 -8.79 6.58
N VAL A 74 12.12 -7.74 5.80
CA VAL A 74 11.39 -6.48 5.95
C VAL A 74 10.26 -6.47 4.94
N GLU A 75 9.05 -6.28 5.43
CA GLU A 75 7.89 -6.04 4.57
C GLU A 75 7.61 -4.54 4.56
N VAL A 76 7.35 -4.01 3.37
CA VAL A 76 7.04 -2.59 3.18
C VAL A 76 5.64 -2.48 2.61
N GLU A 77 4.85 -1.61 3.21
CA GLU A 77 3.48 -1.35 2.76
C GLU A 77 3.33 0.14 2.47
N LEU A 78 2.93 0.46 1.25
CA LEU A 78 2.56 1.82 0.88
C LEU A 78 1.07 1.98 1.10
N ARG A 79 0.70 2.90 1.98
CA ARG A 79 -0.69 3.22 2.27
C ARG A 79 -1.04 4.54 1.62
N ILE A 80 -2.02 4.50 0.74
CA ILE A 80 -2.49 5.67 0.00
C ILE A 80 -3.90 6.00 0.48
N TYR A 81 -4.11 7.23 0.89
CA TYR A 81 -5.40 7.69 1.40
C TYR A 81 -5.99 8.67 0.41
N LEU A 82 -7.18 8.35 -0.07
CA LEU A 82 -7.93 9.19 -0.99
C LEU A 82 -8.93 10.04 -0.21
N SER A 83 -9.26 11.17 -0.76
CA SER A 83 -10.27 12.04 -0.19
C SER A 83 -11.66 11.49 -0.50
N GLY A 84 -12.46 11.29 0.54
CA GLY A 84 -13.86 10.90 0.40
C GLY A 84 -14.78 12.10 0.41
N ASP A 85 -14.46 13.07 -0.40
CA ASP A 85 -15.04 14.40 -0.36
C ASP A 85 -16.46 14.51 -0.89
N ASP A 86 -16.92 13.50 -1.55
CA ASP A 86 -18.25 13.44 -2.15
C ASP A 86 -19.31 12.92 -1.16
N VAL A 87 -18.98 12.93 0.05
CA VAL A 87 -19.84 12.39 1.10
C VAL A 87 -20.57 13.52 1.79
#